data_480d5ec1f536f4a127ba603825d1d4a2
#
_entry.id   480d5ec1f536f4a127ba603825d1d4a2
#
_cell.length_a   1.000
_cell.length_b   1.000
_cell.length_c   1.000
_cell.angle_alpha   90.00
_cell.angle_beta   90.00
_cell.angle_gamma   90.00
#
_symmetry.space_group_name_H-M   'P 1'
#
loop_
_entity.id
_entity.type
_entity.pdbx_description
1 polymer ?
#
loop_
_entity_poly.entity_id
_entity_poly.type
_entity_poly.pdbx_seq_one_letter_code
_entity_poly.pdbx_strand_id
1 'polypeptide(L)'
;VEGHTDNVPISTSQFPSNWERSSLRAVNVARLFEANGVGKDQLSAIAYADTRPKVPNVSADGFPLPENQAANRRVVVHVKSLNERSNNALN
;
A
#
# COMPACT_ATOMS: atom_id res chain seq x y z
N VAL A 1 -3.98 -5.55 -2.30
CA VAL A 1 -3.22 -4.35 -2.67
C VAL A 1 -2.96 -3.53 -1.41
N GLU A 2 -1.70 -3.21 -1.17
CA GLU A 2 -1.28 -2.46 0.02
C GLU A 2 -0.70 -1.12 -0.38
N GLY A 3 -1.16 -0.06 0.25
CA GLY A 3 -0.61 1.28 0.07
C GLY A 3 0.30 1.66 1.23
N HIS A 4 1.46 2.22 0.89
CA HIS A 4 2.48 2.64 1.84
C HIS A 4 2.94 4.06 1.56
N THR A 5 3.33 4.77 2.60
CA THR A 5 3.90 6.11 2.50
C THR A 5 5.27 6.17 3.18
N ASP A 6 5.97 7.28 3.00
CA ASP A 6 7.11 7.61 3.85
C ASP A 6 6.63 8.21 5.17
N ASN A 7 7.55 8.67 6.00
CA ASN A 7 7.24 9.23 7.31
C ASN A 7 6.96 10.74 7.31
N VAL A 8 7.01 11.39 6.14
CA VAL A 8 6.73 12.83 6.06
C VAL A 8 5.24 13.06 6.31
N PRO A 9 4.88 13.82 7.34
CA PRO A 9 3.46 14.10 7.61
C PRO A 9 2.81 14.83 6.45
N ILE A 10 1.57 14.47 6.16
CA ILE A 10 0.74 15.17 5.18
C ILE A 10 -0.55 15.60 5.87
N SER A 11 -0.99 16.81 5.58
CA SER A 11 -2.26 17.31 6.08
C SER A 11 -2.80 18.33 5.08
N THR A 12 -3.66 17.85 4.19
CA THR A 12 -4.33 18.67 3.17
C THR A 12 -5.82 18.38 3.22
N SER A 13 -6.62 19.20 2.51
CA SER A 13 -8.05 18.94 2.41
C SER A 13 -8.36 17.61 1.72
N GLN A 14 -7.52 17.19 0.77
CA GLN A 14 -7.66 15.94 0.07
C GLN A 14 -7.13 14.76 0.88
N PHE A 15 -6.00 14.96 1.58
CA PHE A 15 -5.34 13.93 2.38
C PHE A 15 -5.10 14.44 3.80
N PRO A 16 -6.04 14.23 4.73
CA PRO A 16 -5.84 14.65 6.12
C PRO A 16 -4.64 13.98 6.78
N SER A 17 -4.27 12.78 6.35
CA SER A 17 -3.11 12.06 6.90
C SER A 17 -2.54 11.07 5.87
N ASN A 18 -1.44 10.42 6.22
CA ASN A 18 -0.86 9.35 5.41
C ASN A 18 -1.78 8.12 5.30
N TRP A 19 -2.70 7.94 6.24
CA TRP A 19 -3.69 6.88 6.15
C TRP A 19 -4.58 7.04 4.93
N GLU A 20 -5.14 8.22 4.71
CA GLU A 20 -6.01 8.48 3.57
C GLU A 20 -5.24 8.42 2.26
N ARG A 21 -3.99 8.91 2.26
CA ARG A 21 -3.15 8.88 1.07
C ARG A 21 -2.80 7.45 0.66
N SER A 22 -2.39 6.60 1.61
CA SER A 22 -2.08 5.21 1.34
C SER A 22 -3.33 4.42 0.92
N SER A 23 -4.46 4.72 1.54
CA SER A 23 -5.75 4.13 1.19
C SER A 23 -6.13 4.44 -0.26
N LEU A 24 -6.06 5.70 -0.67
CA LEU A 24 -6.42 6.08 -2.04
C LEU A 24 -5.52 5.42 -3.07
N ARG A 25 -4.22 5.34 -2.80
CA ARG A 25 -3.28 4.67 -3.71
C ARG A 25 -3.62 3.19 -3.87
N ALA A 26 -3.90 2.50 -2.78
CA ALA A 26 -4.28 1.09 -2.84
C ALA A 26 -5.60 0.89 -3.58
N VAL A 27 -6.59 1.74 -3.30
CA VAL A 27 -7.90 1.68 -3.96
C VAL A 27 -7.77 1.94 -5.45
N ASN A 28 -6.98 2.92 -5.86
CA ASN A 28 -6.79 3.22 -7.29
C ASN A 28 -6.19 2.04 -8.04
N VAL A 29 -5.22 1.34 -7.45
CA VAL A 29 -4.63 0.16 -8.07
C VAL A 29 -5.64 -0.99 -8.11
N ALA A 30 -6.40 -1.20 -7.04
CA ALA A 30 -7.46 -2.22 -7.03
C ALA A 30 -8.50 -1.95 -8.11
N ARG A 31 -8.91 -0.69 -8.28
CA ARG A 31 -9.85 -0.29 -9.34
C ARG A 31 -9.29 -0.54 -10.73
N LEU A 32 -7.99 -0.35 -10.92
CA LEU A 32 -7.34 -0.63 -12.20
C LEU A 32 -7.43 -2.13 -12.53
N PHE A 33 -7.19 -3.00 -11.55
CA PHE A 33 -7.36 -4.44 -11.74
C PHE A 33 -8.81 -4.80 -12.06
N GLU A 34 -9.75 -4.20 -11.36
CA GLU A 34 -11.18 -4.42 -11.64
C GLU A 34 -11.53 -4.03 -13.07
N ALA A 35 -11.06 -2.88 -13.53
CA ALA A 35 -11.29 -2.40 -14.90
C ALA A 35 -10.68 -3.32 -15.94
N ASN A 36 -9.67 -4.12 -15.58
CA ASN A 36 -9.01 -5.08 -16.47
C ASN A 36 -9.50 -6.52 -16.27
N GLY A 37 -10.65 -6.71 -15.64
CA GLY A 37 -11.33 -8.00 -15.60
C GLY A 37 -11.17 -8.81 -14.32
N VAL A 38 -10.48 -8.28 -13.31
CA VAL A 38 -10.39 -8.97 -12.01
C VAL A 38 -11.68 -8.75 -11.23
N GLY A 39 -12.28 -9.81 -10.71
CA GLY A 39 -13.53 -9.73 -9.97
C GLY A 39 -13.38 -8.97 -8.67
N LYS A 40 -14.40 -8.19 -8.31
CA LYS A 40 -14.41 -7.40 -7.06
C LYS A 40 -14.18 -8.25 -5.82
N ASP A 41 -14.72 -9.45 -5.80
CA ASP A 41 -14.59 -10.40 -4.70
C ASP A 41 -13.17 -10.95 -4.53
N GLN A 42 -12.32 -10.71 -5.52
CA GLN A 42 -10.93 -11.15 -5.53
C GLN A 42 -9.96 -10.02 -5.13
N LEU A 43 -10.49 -8.83 -4.88
CA LEU A 43 -9.68 -7.64 -4.61
C LEU A 43 -9.88 -7.15 -3.18
N SER A 44 -8.80 -6.72 -2.57
CA SER A 44 -8.84 -6.00 -1.30
C SER A 44 -7.79 -4.89 -1.33
N ALA A 45 -8.06 -3.81 -0.61
CA ALA A 45 -7.15 -2.68 -0.50
C ALA A 45 -6.88 -2.44 0.98
N ILE A 46 -5.60 -2.29 1.34
CA ILE A 46 -5.15 -2.10 2.71
C ILE A 46 -4.28 -0.86 2.77
N ALA A 47 -4.55 0.00 3.73
CA ALA A 47 -3.74 1.18 4.01
C ALA A 47 -2.83 0.91 5.19
N TYR A 48 -1.53 1.11 5.01
CA TYR A 48 -0.55 1.00 6.09
C TYR A 48 0.04 2.34 6.52
N ALA A 49 -0.21 3.41 5.77
CA ALA A 49 0.42 4.71 6.03
C ALA A 49 1.96 4.55 6.07
N ASP A 50 2.62 5.08 7.07
CA ASP A 50 4.07 4.96 7.25
C ASP A 50 4.49 3.87 8.24
N THR A 51 3.57 2.98 8.62
CA THR A 51 3.78 2.00 9.69
C THR A 51 4.67 0.82 9.32
N ARG A 52 4.87 0.57 8.02
CA ARG A 52 5.65 -0.57 7.53
C ARG A 52 6.69 -0.14 6.50
N PRO A 53 7.73 0.58 6.93
CA PRO A 53 8.77 1.01 6.02
C PRO A 53 9.56 -0.19 5.49
N LYS A 54 9.88 -0.15 4.19
CA LYS A 54 10.73 -1.15 3.55
C LYS A 54 12.20 -0.93 3.92
N VAL A 55 12.57 0.34 4.05
CA VAL A 55 13.91 0.78 4.43
C VAL A 55 13.78 1.95 5.42
N PRO A 56 14.81 2.24 6.22
CA PRO A 56 14.70 3.34 7.19
C PRO A 56 14.44 4.68 6.52
N ASN A 57 13.46 5.44 7.03
CA ASN A 57 13.15 6.79 6.56
C ASN A 57 14.19 7.82 6.99
N VAL A 58 14.87 7.54 8.09
CA VAL A 58 15.85 8.45 8.69
C VAL A 58 17.13 7.70 9.03
N SER A 59 18.25 8.42 9.07
CA SER A 59 19.53 7.89 9.50
C SER A 59 19.55 7.62 11.01
N ALA A 60 20.62 6.97 11.49
CA ALA A 60 20.81 6.73 12.91
C ALA A 60 20.84 8.06 13.72
N ASP A 61 21.26 9.16 13.07
CA ASP A 61 21.29 10.49 13.67
C ASP A 61 19.97 11.26 13.52
N GLY A 62 18.95 10.65 12.92
CA GLY A 62 17.63 11.27 12.77
C GLY A 62 17.47 12.16 11.54
N PHE A 63 18.43 12.16 10.61
CA PHE A 63 18.31 12.93 9.38
C PHE A 63 17.49 12.19 8.31
N PRO A 64 16.65 12.92 7.56
CA PRO A 64 15.87 12.28 6.48
C PRO A 64 16.78 11.62 5.44
N LEU A 65 16.30 10.48 4.92
CA LEU A 65 16.96 9.74 3.85
C LEU A 65 16.05 9.78 2.61
N PRO A 66 16.17 10.79 1.73
CA PRO A 66 15.22 10.99 0.63
C PRO A 66 15.07 9.80 -0.31
N GLU A 67 16.16 9.09 -0.62
CA GLU A 67 16.08 7.90 -1.48
C GLU A 67 15.30 6.77 -0.81
N ASN A 68 15.51 6.57 0.49
CA ASN A 68 14.77 5.57 1.25
C ASN A 68 13.30 5.96 1.40
N GLN A 69 13.02 7.23 1.62
CA GLN A 69 11.65 7.73 1.69
C GLN A 69 10.94 7.48 0.36
N ALA A 70 11.61 7.71 -0.77
CA ALA A 70 11.05 7.40 -2.09
C ALA A 70 10.74 5.91 -2.24
N ALA A 71 11.61 5.04 -1.75
CA ALA A 71 11.40 3.59 -1.80
C ALA A 71 10.23 3.16 -0.91
N ASN A 72 9.95 3.87 0.18
CA ASN A 72 8.85 3.58 1.08
C ASN A 72 7.49 4.02 0.50
N ARG A 73 7.45 5.00 -0.38
CA ARG A 73 6.24 5.41 -1.10
C ARG A 73 5.94 4.41 -2.20
N ARG A 74 5.19 3.38 -1.86
CA ARG A 74 4.96 2.26 -2.78
C ARG A 74 3.57 1.65 -2.63
N VAL A 75 3.19 0.89 -3.65
CA VAL A 75 2.03 0.00 -3.60
C VAL A 75 2.54 -1.42 -3.79
N VAL A 76 2.08 -2.33 -2.95
CA VAL A 76 2.45 -3.74 -3.03
C VAL A 76 1.23 -4.54 -3.43
N VAL A 77 1.38 -5.39 -4.44
CA VAL A 77 0.32 -6.27 -4.90
C VAL A 77 0.69 -7.71 -4.55
N HIS A 78 -0.15 -8.34 -3.73
CA HIS A 78 -0.01 -9.76 -3.42
C HIS A 78 -0.97 -10.55 -4.30
N VAL A 79 -0.44 -11.50 -5.04
CA VAL A 79 -1.23 -12.35 -5.95
C VAL A 79 -1.26 -13.76 -5.39
N LYS A 80 -2.49 -14.26 -5.15
CA LYS A 80 -2.69 -15.65 -4.74
C LYS A 80 -3.06 -16.48 -5.93
N SER A 81 -2.48 -17.68 -6.02
CA SER A 81 -2.85 -18.62 -7.08
C SER A 81 -4.24 -19.19 -6.84
N LEU A 82 -4.87 -19.70 -7.92
CA LEU A 82 -6.14 -20.39 -7.82
C LEU A 82 -6.05 -21.63 -6.93
N ASN A 83 -4.90 -22.32 -6.94
CA ASN A 83 -4.69 -23.50 -6.09
C ASN A 83 -4.69 -23.14 -4.61
N GLU A 84 -4.03 -22.06 -4.22
CA GLU A 84 -4.05 -21.56 -2.85
C GLU A 84 -5.47 -21.21 -2.42
N ARG A 85 -6.21 -20.57 -3.30
CA ARG A 85 -7.58 -20.17 -3.06
C ARG A 85 -8.51 -21.39 -2.89
N SER A 86 -8.35 -22.37 -3.74
CA SER A 86 -9.11 -23.63 -3.66
C SER A 86 -8.81 -24.37 -2.36
N ASN A 87 -7.54 -24.44 -1.96
CA ASN A 87 -7.15 -25.06 -0.70
C ASN A 87 -7.76 -24.34 0.50
N ASN A 88 -7.76 -23.01 0.48
CA ASN A 88 -8.38 -22.22 1.54
C ASN A 88 -9.89 -22.44 1.62
N ALA A 89 -10.55 -22.61 0.49
CA ALA A 89 -11.98 -22.86 0.44
C ALA A 89 -12.35 -24.26 0.98
N LEU A 90 -11.45 -25.22 0.83
CA LEU A 90 -11.66 -26.58 1.32
C LEU A 90 -11.38 -26.73 2.82
N ASN A 91 -10.63 -25.83 3.36
CA ASN A 91 -10.27 -25.83 4.77
C ASN A 91 -11.26 -25.00 5.61
#